data_0d6cc337aa9d9c78bcc9f53e8aa15918
#
_entry.id   0d6cc337aa9d9c78bcc9f53e8aa15918
#
_cell.length_a   1.000
_cell.length_b   1.000
_cell.length_c   1.000
_cell.angle_alpha   90.00
_cell.angle_beta   90.00
_cell.angle_gamma   90.00
#
_symmetry.space_group_name_H-M   'P 1'
#
loop_
_entity.id
_entity.type
_entity.pdbx_description
1 polymer ?
#
loop_
_entity_poly.entity_id
_entity_poly.type
_entity_poly.pdbx_seq_one_letter_code
_entity_poly.pdbx_strand_id
1 'polypeptide(L)'
;MDVNTLIAATLILKGYEVYKTYSADECLSKLEEFEGKVNVLLLNGKIAAERGTRVIVETKRINPDIKILAIAEDENEKTRVLDYGADGFTTKPISVETIVNKISALLVVGKSIG
;
A
#
# COMPACT_ATOMS: atom_id res chain seq x y z
N MET A 1 19.76 1.36 -7.66
CA MET A 1 18.77 1.09 -6.60
C MET A 1 17.38 1.37 -7.17
N ASP A 2 16.46 0.42 -7.05
CA ASP A 2 15.12 0.67 -7.57
C ASP A 2 14.30 1.52 -6.58
N VAL A 3 13.18 2.05 -7.08
CA VAL A 3 12.33 2.97 -6.30
C VAL A 3 11.75 2.28 -5.06
N ASN A 4 11.35 1.02 -5.19
CA ASN A 4 10.79 0.29 -4.05
C ASN A 4 11.79 0.12 -2.92
N THR A 5 13.05 -0.16 -3.25
CA THR A 5 14.13 -0.25 -2.26
C THR A 5 14.37 1.09 -1.58
N LEU A 6 14.34 2.18 -2.34
CA LEU A 6 14.52 3.52 -1.79
C LEU A 6 13.37 3.91 -0.87
N ILE A 7 12.14 3.59 -1.24
CA ILE A 7 10.97 3.82 -0.39
C ILE A 7 11.11 3.05 0.92
N ALA A 8 11.45 1.77 0.83
CA ALA A 8 11.61 0.92 2.01
C ALA A 8 12.70 1.47 2.94
N ALA A 9 13.85 1.85 2.38
CA ALA A 9 14.96 2.40 3.18
C ALA A 9 14.53 3.69 3.90
N THR A 10 13.81 4.57 3.20
CA THR A 10 13.34 5.83 3.80
C THR A 10 12.37 5.57 4.93
N LEU A 11 11.45 4.63 4.76
CA LEU A 11 10.48 4.28 5.80
C LEU A 11 11.17 3.66 7.02
N ILE A 12 12.15 2.79 6.79
CA ILE A 12 12.92 2.17 7.87
C ILE A 12 13.64 3.25 8.69
N LEU A 13 14.24 4.24 8.02
CA LEU A 13 14.90 5.35 8.70
C LEU A 13 13.94 6.17 9.56
N LYS A 14 12.67 6.18 9.22
CA LYS A 14 11.64 6.87 10.01
C LYS A 14 11.04 6.02 11.12
N GLY A 15 11.53 4.79 11.29
CA GLY A 15 11.10 3.92 12.37
C GLY A 15 10.03 2.91 12.02
N TYR A 16 9.66 2.78 10.75
CA TYR A 16 8.68 1.79 10.32
C TYR A 16 9.33 0.42 10.11
N GLU A 17 8.59 -0.65 10.41
CA GLU A 17 8.98 -1.98 9.98
C GLU A 17 8.44 -2.19 8.57
N VAL A 18 9.32 -2.58 7.66
CA VAL A 18 8.95 -2.72 6.24
C VAL A 18 9.23 -4.13 5.75
N TYR A 19 8.23 -4.71 5.10
CA TYR A 19 8.32 -6.03 4.47
C TYR A 19 8.00 -5.86 3.00
N LYS A 20 8.87 -6.39 2.14
CA LYS A 20 8.69 -6.29 0.69
C LYS A 20 8.20 -7.61 0.14
N THR A 21 7.25 -7.54 -0.77
CA THR A 21 6.77 -8.70 -1.53
C THR A 21 6.75 -8.35 -3.01
N TYR A 22 6.81 -9.35 -3.86
CA TYR A 22 7.00 -9.17 -5.30
C TYR A 22 5.85 -9.73 -6.13
N SER A 23 4.83 -10.27 -5.50
CA SER A 23 3.64 -10.76 -6.19
C SER A 23 2.42 -10.63 -5.29
N ALA A 24 1.23 -10.70 -5.92
CA ALA A 24 -0.03 -10.66 -5.18
C ALA A 24 -0.13 -11.84 -4.20
N ASP A 25 0.23 -13.03 -4.63
CA ASP A 25 0.15 -14.22 -3.79
C ASP A 25 1.09 -14.12 -2.59
N GLU A 26 2.31 -13.65 -2.80
CA GLU A 26 3.28 -13.45 -1.72
C GLU A 26 2.77 -12.40 -0.72
N CYS A 27 2.19 -11.33 -1.22
CA CYS A 27 1.63 -10.27 -0.39
C CYS A 27 0.51 -10.82 0.52
N LEU A 28 -0.42 -11.55 -0.05
CA LEU A 28 -1.52 -12.14 0.71
C LEU A 28 -1.03 -13.18 1.72
N SER A 29 -0.03 -13.98 1.35
CA SER A 29 0.57 -14.93 2.27
C SER A 29 1.22 -14.23 3.47
N LYS A 30 1.89 -13.12 3.25
CA LYS A 30 2.49 -12.33 4.32
C LYS A 30 1.42 -11.73 5.24
N LEU A 31 0.33 -11.26 4.68
CA LEU A 31 -0.76 -10.72 5.49
C LEU A 31 -1.37 -11.80 6.39
N GLU A 32 -1.52 -13.01 5.89
CA GLU A 32 -2.00 -14.13 6.68
C GLU A 32 -0.99 -14.53 7.76
N GLU A 33 0.29 -14.56 7.42
CA GLU A 33 1.37 -14.87 8.36
C GLU A 33 1.37 -13.88 9.53
N PHE A 34 1.12 -12.61 9.27
CA PHE A 34 1.06 -11.58 10.30
C PHE A 34 -0.32 -11.47 10.95
N GLU A 35 -1.25 -12.35 10.59
CA GLU A 35 -2.62 -12.33 11.12
C GLU A 35 -3.31 -10.98 10.92
N GLY A 36 -3.01 -10.30 9.80
CA GLY A 36 -3.56 -9.00 9.49
C GLY A 36 -3.01 -7.85 10.31
N LYS A 37 -1.94 -8.08 11.10
CA LYS A 37 -1.35 -7.04 11.94
C LYS A 37 -0.38 -6.17 11.14
N VAL A 38 -0.92 -5.48 10.17
CA VAL A 38 -0.22 -4.56 9.28
C VAL A 38 -0.97 -3.24 9.29
N ASN A 39 -0.26 -2.14 9.37
CA ASN A 39 -0.89 -0.82 9.41
C ASN A 39 -1.20 -0.27 8.02
N VAL A 40 -0.23 -0.40 7.11
CA VAL A 40 -0.35 0.13 5.75
C VAL A 40 0.17 -0.89 4.75
N LEU A 41 -0.57 -1.04 3.65
CA LEU A 41 -0.13 -1.79 2.48
C LEU A 41 0.15 -0.79 1.36
N LEU A 42 1.37 -0.78 0.85
CA LEU A 42 1.74 0.01 -0.32
C LEU A 42 1.70 -0.91 -1.54
N LEU A 43 0.77 -0.66 -2.44
CA LEU A 43 0.53 -1.49 -3.60
C LEU A 43 1.05 -0.81 -4.87
N ASN A 44 2.10 -1.37 -5.47
CA ASN A 44 2.70 -0.78 -6.66
C ASN A 44 1.87 -1.12 -7.91
N GLY A 45 1.82 -0.17 -8.84
CA GLY A 45 0.93 -0.12 -9.98
C GLY A 45 0.87 -1.36 -10.87
N LYS A 46 1.99 -2.06 -11.08
CA LYS A 46 1.98 -3.22 -11.96
C LYS A 46 1.19 -4.38 -11.36
N ILE A 47 1.33 -4.60 -10.07
CA ILE A 47 0.53 -5.59 -9.34
C ILE A 47 -0.92 -5.12 -9.29
N ALA A 48 -1.13 -3.81 -9.11
CA ALA A 48 -2.46 -3.23 -9.07
C ALA A 48 -3.20 -3.41 -10.40
N ALA A 49 -2.51 -3.34 -11.55
CA ALA A 49 -3.13 -3.48 -12.85
C ALA A 49 -3.61 -4.91 -13.13
N GLU A 50 -2.85 -5.91 -12.70
CA GLU A 50 -3.15 -7.31 -13.01
C GLU A 50 -4.03 -7.98 -11.98
N ARG A 51 -3.69 -7.86 -10.70
CA ARG A 51 -4.38 -8.54 -9.59
C ARG A 51 -4.60 -7.64 -8.39
N GLY A 52 -4.30 -6.37 -8.53
CA GLY A 52 -4.34 -5.43 -7.43
C GLY A 52 -5.73 -5.27 -6.83
N THR A 53 -6.77 -5.32 -7.66
CA THR A 53 -8.14 -5.23 -7.16
C THR A 53 -8.45 -6.38 -6.21
N ARG A 54 -7.99 -7.58 -6.55
CA ARG A 54 -8.14 -8.75 -5.69
C ARG A 54 -7.36 -8.57 -4.38
N VAL A 55 -6.12 -8.05 -4.46
CA VAL A 55 -5.32 -7.80 -3.27
C VAL A 55 -6.02 -6.80 -2.35
N ILE A 56 -6.59 -5.74 -2.92
CA ILE A 56 -7.32 -4.72 -2.14
C ILE A 56 -8.51 -5.37 -1.42
N VAL A 57 -9.33 -6.10 -2.14
CA VAL A 57 -10.53 -6.75 -1.58
C VAL A 57 -10.14 -7.75 -0.49
N GLU A 58 -9.17 -8.63 -0.77
CA GLU A 58 -8.74 -9.64 0.18
C GLU A 58 -8.08 -9.04 1.41
N THR A 59 -7.29 -7.98 1.24
CA THR A 59 -6.67 -7.28 2.37
C THR A 59 -7.74 -6.71 3.30
N LYS A 60 -8.74 -6.06 2.74
CA LYS A 60 -9.83 -5.49 3.54
C LYS A 60 -10.70 -6.56 4.19
N ARG A 61 -10.80 -7.73 3.58
CA ARG A 61 -11.49 -8.85 4.18
C ARG A 61 -10.72 -9.40 5.38
N ILE A 62 -9.39 -9.49 5.26
CA ILE A 62 -8.53 -9.96 6.36
C ILE A 62 -8.57 -8.97 7.53
N ASN A 63 -8.43 -7.69 7.26
CA ASN A 63 -8.48 -6.64 8.27
C ASN A 63 -8.86 -5.31 7.61
N PRO A 64 -10.11 -4.84 7.81
CA PRO A 64 -10.56 -3.59 7.19
C PRO A 64 -9.84 -2.33 7.70
N ASP A 65 -9.10 -2.43 8.80
CA ASP A 65 -8.36 -1.30 9.35
C ASP A 65 -7.01 -1.06 8.65
N ILE A 66 -6.55 -2.01 7.84
CA ILE A 66 -5.33 -1.82 7.06
C ILE A 66 -5.57 -0.72 6.03
N LYS A 67 -4.70 0.29 6.04
CA LYS A 67 -4.77 1.37 5.04
C LYS A 67 -4.03 0.94 3.79
N ILE A 68 -4.61 1.17 2.63
CA ILE A 68 -4.02 0.78 1.36
C ILE A 68 -3.72 2.04 0.54
N LEU A 69 -2.44 2.23 0.21
CA LEU A 69 -2.00 3.27 -0.71
C LEU A 69 -1.58 2.61 -2.00
N ALA A 70 -2.28 2.91 -3.09
CA ALA A 70 -1.99 2.34 -4.40
C ALA A 70 -1.17 3.32 -5.24
N ILE A 71 -0.17 2.80 -5.95
CA ILE A 71 0.58 3.56 -6.94
C ILE A 71 0.03 3.18 -8.31
N ALA A 72 -0.72 4.08 -8.91
CA ALA A 72 -1.38 3.85 -10.20
C ALA A 72 -0.48 4.29 -11.36
N GLU A 73 -0.61 3.61 -12.49
CA GLU A 73 0.11 3.99 -13.70
C GLU A 73 -0.42 5.31 -14.26
N ASP A 74 -1.72 5.52 -14.19
CA ASP A 74 -2.38 6.71 -14.72
C ASP A 74 -3.69 7.00 -13.99
N GLU A 75 -4.36 8.07 -14.39
CA GLU A 75 -5.63 8.48 -13.78
C GLU A 75 -6.78 7.49 -14.01
N ASN A 76 -6.70 6.66 -15.04
CA ASN A 76 -7.74 5.66 -15.30
C ASN A 76 -7.75 4.57 -14.23
N GLU A 77 -6.59 4.20 -13.71
CA GLU A 77 -6.48 3.22 -12.64
C GLU A 77 -6.91 3.78 -11.30
N LYS A 78 -6.85 5.09 -11.11
CA LYS A 78 -7.24 5.76 -9.88
C LYS A 78 -8.66 5.39 -9.45
N THR A 79 -9.62 5.57 -10.33
CA THR A 79 -11.02 5.28 -10.04
C THR A 79 -11.19 3.82 -9.67
N ARG A 80 -10.54 2.96 -10.42
CA ARG A 80 -10.60 1.52 -10.22
C ARG A 80 -10.10 1.10 -8.83
N VAL A 81 -8.92 1.60 -8.40
CA VAL A 81 -8.36 1.22 -7.10
C VAL A 81 -9.20 1.79 -5.94
N LEU A 82 -9.71 2.99 -6.08
CA LEU A 82 -10.57 3.59 -5.05
C LEU A 82 -11.90 2.86 -4.94
N ASP A 83 -12.50 2.46 -6.05
CA ASP A 83 -13.77 1.72 -6.06
C ASP A 83 -13.64 0.37 -5.35
N TYR A 84 -12.46 -0.27 -5.40
CA TYR A 84 -12.24 -1.53 -4.74
C TYR A 84 -11.81 -1.41 -3.28
N GLY A 85 -11.59 -0.20 -2.78
CA GLY A 85 -11.36 0.03 -1.36
C GLY A 85 -10.01 0.60 -0.96
N ALA A 86 -9.19 1.05 -1.91
CA ALA A 86 -7.95 1.73 -1.57
C ALA A 86 -8.26 3.02 -0.81
N ASP A 87 -7.45 3.32 0.19
CA ASP A 87 -7.62 4.51 1.02
C ASP A 87 -6.96 5.74 0.44
N GLY A 88 -6.00 5.55 -0.43
CA GLY A 88 -5.32 6.62 -1.14
C GLY A 88 -4.63 6.12 -2.37
N PHE A 89 -4.16 7.03 -3.19
CA PHE A 89 -3.44 6.69 -4.40
C PHE A 89 -2.42 7.77 -4.73
N THR A 90 -1.45 7.40 -5.56
CA THR A 90 -0.56 8.34 -6.22
C THR A 90 -0.31 7.79 -7.63
N THR A 91 -0.02 8.68 -8.58
CA THR A 91 0.28 8.27 -9.94
C THR A 91 1.76 8.41 -10.23
N LYS A 92 2.26 7.68 -11.22
CA LYS A 92 3.64 7.87 -11.68
C LYS A 92 3.78 9.21 -12.40
N PRO A 93 4.95 9.87 -12.33
CA PRO A 93 6.21 9.37 -11.76
C PRO A 93 6.19 9.33 -10.23
N ILE A 94 6.89 8.35 -9.67
CA ILE A 94 6.89 8.11 -8.22
C ILE A 94 7.83 9.10 -7.52
N SER A 95 7.30 9.77 -6.51
CA SER A 95 8.09 10.60 -5.59
C SER A 95 8.13 9.91 -4.23
N VAL A 96 9.33 9.58 -3.77
CA VAL A 96 9.51 8.94 -2.46
C VAL A 96 8.95 9.82 -1.36
N GLU A 97 9.21 11.12 -1.40
CA GLU A 97 8.69 12.06 -0.42
C GLU A 97 7.16 12.08 -0.39
N THR A 98 6.52 12.11 -1.55
CA THR A 98 5.07 12.09 -1.65
C THR A 98 4.50 10.82 -1.03
N ILE A 99 5.09 9.67 -1.32
CA ILE A 99 4.63 8.38 -0.78
C ILE A 99 4.77 8.35 0.72
N VAL A 100 5.92 8.75 1.25
CA VAL A 100 6.17 8.76 2.69
C VAL A 100 5.18 9.69 3.40
N ASN A 101 4.92 10.87 2.83
CA ASN A 101 3.96 11.81 3.40
C ASN A 101 2.53 11.27 3.39
N LYS A 102 2.13 10.60 2.31
CA LYS A 102 0.81 9.99 2.22
C LYS A 102 0.64 8.84 3.22
N ILE A 103 1.66 8.02 3.40
CA ILE A 103 1.64 6.94 4.39
C ILE A 103 1.48 7.53 5.80
N SER A 104 2.26 8.56 6.13
CA SER A 104 2.16 9.21 7.43
C SER A 104 0.77 9.80 7.67
N ALA A 105 0.19 10.42 6.64
CA ALA A 105 -1.16 10.99 6.74
C ALA A 105 -2.21 9.91 6.99
N LEU A 106 -2.13 8.78 6.32
CA LEU A 106 -3.06 7.66 6.52
C LEU A 106 -2.97 7.10 7.92
N LEU A 107 -1.76 6.99 8.47
CA LEU A 107 -1.56 6.49 9.83
C LEU A 107 -2.07 7.46 10.89
N VAL A 108 -1.88 8.77 10.66
CA VAL A 108 -2.40 9.79 11.59
C VAL A 108 -3.92 9.75 11.64
N VAL A 109 -4.57 9.63 10.48
CA VAL A 109 -6.04 9.51 10.42
C VAL A 109 -6.50 8.29 11.19
N GLY A 110 -5.82 7.15 11.04
CA GLY A 110 -6.14 5.94 11.78
C GLY A 110 -6.02 6.13 13.28
N LYS A 111 -5.00 6.85 13.74
CA LYS A 111 -4.77 7.11 15.16
C LYS A 111 -5.80 8.08 15.74
N SER A 112 -6.20 9.10 14.98
CA SER A 112 -7.14 10.11 15.49
C SER A 112 -8.53 9.54 15.69
N ILE A 113 -8.88 8.49 15.00
CA ILE A 113 -10.16 7.80 15.15
C ILE A 113 -10.14 6.83 16.32
N GLY A 114 -9.02 6.21 16.50
CA GLY A 114 -8.83 5.27 17.61
C GLY A 114 -8.44 5.96 18.86
#